data_2bfaf2ea41319e90db80cb4ad3f1ebd4
#
_entry.id   2bfaf2ea41319e90db80cb4ad3f1ebd4
#
_cell.length_a   1.000
_cell.length_b   1.000
_cell.length_c   1.000
_cell.angle_alpha   90.00
_cell.angle_beta   90.00
_cell.angle_gamma   90.00
#
_symmetry.space_group_name_H-M   'P 1'
#
loop_
_entity.id
_entity.type
_entity.pdbx_description
1 polymer ?
#
loop_
_entity_poly.entity_id
_entity_poly.type
_entity_poly.pdbx_seq_one_letter_code
_entity_poly.pdbx_strand_id
1 'polypeptide(L)'
;RPMGEGKWYYHYQPTDWTIGNYQLGTEDEFKAMCDEADKFGIKIIVDVVPNHTTTSAGAVSENLINAVGGEDKLYHKNGKKDITNYSNRLECTTGAMGGLPDVNTENPDFQNYFIKYLNQCIADGADGFRYDTAKHIALSDDPQEDSSLKNNFWESVTTKIDKADSIFNYGEVLQGDNDRVADYIKAIGHTTASSYGSALRSSLSTGKLNAENLSDL
;
A
#
# COMPACT_ATOMS: atom_id res chain seq x y z
N ARG A 1 -11.70 -1.96 -4.70
CA ARG A 1 -12.63 -1.21 -5.54
C ARG A 1 -12.60 0.26 -5.17
N PRO A 2 -12.28 1.21 -6.08
CA PRO A 2 -12.24 2.63 -5.77
C PRO A 2 -13.63 3.24 -5.72
N MET A 3 -13.70 4.42 -5.08
CA MET A 3 -14.93 5.19 -4.95
C MET A 3 -15.10 6.17 -6.11
N GLY A 4 -16.34 6.32 -6.63
CA GLY A 4 -16.78 7.42 -7.48
C GLY A 4 -16.23 7.41 -8.92
N GLU A 5 -16.57 8.43 -9.69
CA GLU A 5 -16.28 8.55 -11.11
C GLU A 5 -15.42 9.79 -11.43
N GLY A 6 -14.51 9.63 -12.38
CA GLY A 6 -13.89 10.74 -13.09
C GLY A 6 -12.81 11.52 -12.36
N LYS A 7 -12.42 11.14 -11.15
CA LYS A 7 -11.33 11.77 -10.40
C LYS A 7 -10.20 10.77 -10.21
N TRP A 8 -8.98 11.12 -10.60
CA TRP A 8 -7.81 10.24 -10.49
C TRP A 8 -7.57 9.75 -9.06
N TYR A 9 -7.79 10.59 -8.05
CA TYR A 9 -7.57 10.25 -6.64
C TYR A 9 -8.59 9.25 -6.08
N TYR A 10 -9.72 9.00 -6.77
CA TYR A 10 -10.64 7.95 -6.35
C TYR A 10 -10.05 6.54 -6.48
N HIS A 11 -9.02 6.35 -7.33
CA HIS A 11 -8.29 5.08 -7.37
C HIS A 11 -7.54 4.79 -6.06
N TYR A 12 -7.22 5.84 -5.30
CA TYR A 12 -6.59 5.77 -3.98
C TYR A 12 -7.60 5.89 -2.82
N GLN A 13 -8.87 5.65 -3.09
CA GLN A 13 -9.94 5.63 -2.08
C GLN A 13 -10.71 4.30 -2.17
N PRO A 14 -10.11 3.18 -1.73
CA PRO A 14 -10.75 1.88 -1.83
C PRO A 14 -12.01 1.79 -0.99
N THR A 15 -13.00 1.10 -1.53
CA THR A 15 -14.25 0.72 -0.85
C THR A 15 -14.27 -0.77 -0.55
N ASP A 16 -13.37 -1.52 -1.18
CA ASP A 16 -13.19 -2.95 -1.04
C ASP A 16 -11.89 -3.37 -1.74
N TRP A 17 -11.36 -4.53 -1.43
CA TRP A 17 -10.24 -5.16 -2.13
C TRP A 17 -10.76 -6.27 -3.04
N THR A 18 -11.18 -5.86 -4.24
CA THR A 18 -11.66 -6.72 -5.33
C THR A 18 -11.16 -6.18 -6.66
N ILE A 19 -10.96 -7.08 -7.66
CA ILE A 19 -10.56 -6.68 -9.00
C ILE A 19 -11.77 -6.12 -9.75
N GLY A 20 -11.50 -5.11 -10.59
CA GLY A 20 -12.51 -4.50 -11.45
C GLY A 20 -13.19 -3.27 -10.85
N ASN A 21 -13.35 -2.29 -11.69
CA ASN A 21 -14.11 -1.07 -11.42
C ASN A 21 -14.55 -0.46 -12.76
N TYR A 22 -15.45 0.53 -12.69
CA TYR A 22 -16.01 1.18 -13.88
C TYR A 22 -15.00 1.94 -14.75
N GLN A 23 -13.81 2.32 -14.23
CA GLN A 23 -12.78 3.05 -14.98
C GLN A 23 -11.73 2.15 -15.60
N LEU A 24 -11.30 1.11 -14.85
CA LEU A 24 -10.21 0.22 -15.25
C LEU A 24 -10.70 -1.04 -15.93
N GLY A 25 -12.01 -1.31 -15.88
CA GLY A 25 -12.61 -2.49 -16.48
C GLY A 25 -12.92 -3.61 -15.50
N THR A 26 -13.19 -4.77 -16.05
CA THR A 26 -13.57 -6.00 -15.35
C THR A 26 -12.35 -6.85 -14.98
N GLU A 27 -12.54 -7.86 -14.16
CA GLU A 27 -11.51 -8.87 -13.84
C GLU A 27 -11.05 -9.63 -15.11
N ASP A 28 -11.99 -10.01 -15.99
CA ASP A 28 -11.67 -10.67 -17.26
C ASP A 28 -10.79 -9.79 -18.17
N GLU A 29 -11.06 -8.47 -18.20
CA GLU A 29 -10.25 -7.52 -18.97
C GLU A 29 -8.87 -7.34 -18.35
N PHE A 30 -8.75 -7.32 -17.01
CA PHE A 30 -7.46 -7.31 -16.32
C PHE A 30 -6.65 -8.56 -16.66
N LYS A 31 -7.27 -9.73 -16.57
CA LYS A 31 -6.63 -11.00 -16.94
C LYS A 31 -6.19 -10.99 -18.42
N ALA A 32 -7.05 -10.55 -19.33
CA ALA A 32 -6.71 -10.46 -20.75
C ALA A 32 -5.52 -9.51 -21.01
N MET A 33 -5.45 -8.40 -20.28
CA MET A 33 -4.32 -7.47 -20.34
C MET A 33 -3.02 -8.14 -19.86
N CYS A 34 -3.05 -8.88 -18.75
CA CYS A 34 -1.89 -9.61 -18.25
C CYS A 34 -1.44 -10.70 -19.25
N ASP A 35 -2.37 -11.48 -19.79
CA ASP A 35 -2.08 -12.53 -20.78
C ASP A 35 -1.47 -11.93 -22.06
N GLU A 36 -1.91 -10.72 -22.47
CA GLU A 36 -1.33 -10.04 -23.62
C GLU A 36 0.05 -9.48 -23.33
N ALA A 37 0.25 -8.84 -22.18
CA ALA A 37 1.53 -8.29 -21.73
C ALA A 37 2.64 -9.37 -21.68
N ASP A 38 2.30 -10.56 -21.18
CA ASP A 38 3.25 -11.67 -21.06
C ASP A 38 3.80 -12.12 -22.42
N LYS A 39 3.01 -12.08 -23.51
CA LYS A 39 3.47 -12.40 -24.87
C LYS A 39 4.59 -11.48 -25.36
N PHE A 40 4.69 -10.29 -24.79
CA PHE A 40 5.72 -9.30 -25.10
C PHE A 40 6.81 -9.22 -24.04
N GLY A 41 6.76 -10.08 -23.01
CA GLY A 41 7.70 -10.05 -21.87
C GLY A 41 7.52 -8.83 -20.97
N ILE A 42 6.36 -8.18 -21.00
CA ILE A 42 6.03 -7.04 -20.15
C ILE A 42 5.47 -7.55 -18.83
N LYS A 43 6.01 -7.05 -17.72
CA LYS A 43 5.57 -7.41 -16.36
C LYS A 43 4.55 -6.42 -15.84
N ILE A 44 3.48 -6.94 -15.24
CA ILE A 44 2.38 -6.15 -14.69
C ILE A 44 2.53 -6.05 -13.17
N ILE A 45 2.67 -4.82 -12.69
CA ILE A 45 2.71 -4.49 -11.26
C ILE A 45 1.40 -3.80 -10.90
N VAL A 46 0.67 -4.37 -9.95
CA VAL A 46 -0.61 -3.81 -9.47
C VAL A 46 -0.34 -2.82 -8.35
N ASP A 47 -0.92 -1.63 -8.48
CA ASP A 47 -0.91 -0.61 -7.42
C ASP A 47 -2.00 -0.93 -6.40
N VAL A 48 -1.61 -1.27 -5.18
CA VAL A 48 -2.51 -1.70 -4.10
C VAL A 48 -2.46 -0.73 -2.92
N VAL A 49 -3.61 -0.47 -2.32
CA VAL A 49 -3.80 0.55 -1.28
C VAL A 49 -4.30 -0.11 0.02
N PRO A 50 -3.43 -0.76 0.81
CA PRO A 50 -3.86 -1.47 2.03
C PRO A 50 -4.07 -0.56 3.24
N ASN A 51 -3.45 0.62 3.27
CA ASN A 51 -3.38 1.47 4.45
C ASN A 51 -4.71 2.08 4.87
N HIS A 52 -5.57 2.44 3.93
CA HIS A 52 -6.77 3.23 4.21
C HIS A 52 -7.94 2.89 3.30
N THR A 53 -9.11 3.38 3.67
CA THR A 53 -10.31 3.35 2.83
C THR A 53 -10.73 4.74 2.40
N THR A 54 -11.81 4.81 1.61
CA THR A 54 -12.47 6.07 1.24
C THR A 54 -12.96 6.85 2.48
N THR A 55 -13.02 8.17 2.34
CA THR A 55 -13.63 9.06 3.35
C THR A 55 -15.15 8.89 3.49
N SER A 56 -15.79 8.21 2.54
CA SER A 56 -17.24 7.95 2.51
C SER A 56 -17.55 6.63 3.20
N ALA A 57 -17.79 6.66 4.51
CA ALA A 57 -18.01 5.46 5.32
C ALA A 57 -19.11 4.53 4.77
N GLY A 58 -20.21 5.09 4.25
CA GLY A 58 -21.30 4.30 3.65
C GLY A 58 -20.97 3.65 2.30
N ALA A 59 -19.79 3.91 1.72
CA ALA A 59 -19.35 3.29 0.48
C ALA A 59 -18.46 2.06 0.72
N VAL A 60 -18.01 1.83 1.94
CA VAL A 60 -17.21 0.65 2.29
C VAL A 60 -18.09 -0.60 2.25
N SER A 61 -17.57 -1.65 1.63
CA SER A 61 -18.30 -2.91 1.40
C SER A 61 -18.70 -3.57 2.72
N GLU A 62 -19.97 -3.98 2.82
CA GLU A 62 -20.46 -4.78 3.93
C GLU A 62 -19.76 -6.16 4.00
N ASN A 63 -19.39 -6.72 2.86
CA ASN A 63 -18.64 -7.98 2.81
C ASN A 63 -17.27 -7.83 3.49
N LEU A 64 -16.57 -6.74 3.22
CA LEU A 64 -15.30 -6.43 3.90
C LEU A 64 -15.52 -6.26 5.40
N ILE A 65 -16.47 -5.40 5.80
CA ILE A 65 -16.76 -5.12 7.21
C ILE A 65 -17.08 -6.44 7.97
N ASN A 66 -17.90 -7.29 7.40
CA ASN A 66 -18.25 -8.58 8.00
C ASN A 66 -17.05 -9.54 8.05
N ALA A 67 -16.22 -9.57 7.00
CA ALA A 67 -15.08 -10.46 6.92
C ALA A 67 -14.00 -10.14 7.97
N VAL A 68 -13.86 -8.87 8.36
CA VAL A 68 -12.86 -8.42 9.35
C VAL A 68 -13.39 -8.38 10.78
N GLY A 69 -14.67 -8.76 11.01
CA GLY A 69 -15.28 -8.82 12.31
C GLY A 69 -15.96 -7.53 12.78
N GLY A 70 -16.26 -6.61 11.87
CA GLY A 70 -16.96 -5.36 12.13
C GLY A 70 -16.14 -4.11 11.84
N GLU A 71 -16.81 -2.96 11.76
CA GLU A 71 -16.16 -1.68 11.43
C GLU A 71 -15.12 -1.27 12.50
N ASP A 72 -15.37 -1.57 13.76
CA ASP A 72 -14.47 -1.34 14.89
C ASP A 72 -13.21 -2.22 14.86
N LYS A 73 -13.20 -3.27 14.04
CA LYS A 73 -12.04 -4.13 13.77
C LYS A 73 -11.35 -3.78 12.47
N LEU A 74 -12.06 -3.15 11.52
CA LEU A 74 -11.49 -2.69 10.26
C LEU A 74 -10.51 -1.55 10.46
N TYR A 75 -10.79 -0.64 11.38
CA TYR A 75 -9.96 0.55 11.61
C TYR A 75 -9.21 0.48 12.93
N HIS A 76 -8.05 1.15 12.99
CA HIS A 76 -7.42 1.47 14.27
C HIS A 76 -8.34 2.35 15.13
N LYS A 77 -8.16 2.32 16.45
CA LYS A 77 -8.98 3.12 17.39
C LYS A 77 -8.91 4.61 17.07
N ASN A 78 -7.73 5.09 16.66
CA ASN A 78 -7.52 6.46 16.20
C ASN A 78 -7.58 6.60 14.68
N GLY A 79 -7.92 5.56 13.95
CA GLY A 79 -7.88 5.48 12.49
C GLY A 79 -8.78 6.48 11.76
N LYS A 80 -9.70 7.14 12.45
CA LYS A 80 -10.54 8.23 11.90
C LYS A 80 -10.08 9.62 12.34
N LYS A 81 -8.98 9.74 13.12
CA LYS A 81 -8.40 10.99 13.57
C LYS A 81 -7.16 11.30 12.75
N ASP A 82 -7.10 12.47 12.15
CA ASP A 82 -5.96 12.87 11.32
C ASP A 82 -4.64 12.88 12.07
N ILE A 83 -3.59 12.44 11.38
CA ILE A 83 -2.21 12.52 11.84
C ILE A 83 -1.83 14.00 11.99
N THR A 84 -1.34 14.37 13.16
CA THR A 84 -0.85 15.73 13.45
C THR A 84 0.67 15.78 13.58
N ASN A 85 1.29 14.65 13.93
CA ASN A 85 2.74 14.53 14.06
C ASN A 85 3.28 13.29 13.32
N TYR A 86 3.71 13.49 12.10
CA TYR A 86 4.29 12.42 11.25
C TYR A 86 5.62 11.86 11.77
N SER A 87 6.27 12.51 12.73
CA SER A 87 7.47 11.98 13.40
C SER A 87 7.13 11.01 14.55
N ASN A 88 5.87 10.99 15.00
CA ASN A 88 5.39 10.03 15.98
C ASN A 88 4.97 8.75 15.25
N ARG A 89 5.73 7.68 15.38
CA ARG A 89 5.49 6.43 14.65
C ARG A 89 4.13 5.82 14.95
N LEU A 90 3.70 5.80 16.22
CA LEU A 90 2.37 5.28 16.55
C LEU A 90 1.27 6.07 15.85
N GLU A 91 1.35 7.41 15.91
CA GLU A 91 0.35 8.27 15.26
C GLU A 91 0.40 8.12 13.73
N CYS A 92 1.61 8.00 13.16
CA CYS A 92 1.81 7.84 11.72
C CYS A 92 1.24 6.51 11.19
N THR A 93 1.24 5.45 12.01
CA THR A 93 0.82 4.09 11.59
C THR A 93 -0.57 3.69 12.08
N THR A 94 -1.28 4.57 12.78
CA THR A 94 -2.63 4.29 13.29
C THR A 94 -3.61 5.45 13.09
N GLY A 95 -3.19 6.55 12.47
CA GLY A 95 -4.00 7.74 12.28
C GLY A 95 -4.41 7.96 10.83
N ALA A 96 -5.52 8.65 10.64
CA ALA A 96 -6.02 9.02 9.31
C ALA A 96 -5.04 9.93 8.56
N MET A 97 -4.84 9.69 7.29
CA MET A 97 -4.04 10.53 6.41
C MET A 97 -4.96 11.43 5.56
N GLY A 98 -5.06 12.72 5.93
CA GLY A 98 -5.88 13.68 5.19
C GLY A 98 -7.37 13.28 5.13
N GLY A 99 -7.90 12.78 6.24
CA GLY A 99 -9.28 12.34 6.37
C GLY A 99 -9.58 10.92 5.84
N LEU A 100 -8.58 10.22 5.28
CA LEU A 100 -8.72 8.82 4.83
C LEU A 100 -8.60 7.88 6.04
N PRO A 101 -9.65 7.14 6.41
CA PRO A 101 -9.64 6.29 7.59
C PRO A 101 -8.59 5.18 7.50
N ASP A 102 -7.76 5.08 8.53
CA ASP A 102 -6.65 4.16 8.62
C ASP A 102 -7.09 2.75 8.99
N VAL A 103 -6.71 1.78 8.18
CA VAL A 103 -7.07 0.37 8.34
C VAL A 103 -6.18 -0.29 9.38
N ASN A 104 -6.77 -1.07 10.28
CA ASN A 104 -6.05 -1.91 11.23
C ASN A 104 -5.36 -3.08 10.49
N THR A 105 -4.20 -2.81 9.94
CA THR A 105 -3.39 -3.78 9.18
C THR A 105 -2.85 -4.91 10.05
N GLU A 106 -2.87 -4.79 11.38
CA GLU A 106 -2.52 -5.82 12.35
C GLU A 106 -3.66 -6.83 12.58
N ASN A 107 -4.90 -6.51 12.14
CA ASN A 107 -6.02 -7.44 12.21
C ASN A 107 -5.77 -8.66 11.30
N PRO A 108 -5.66 -9.88 11.86
CA PRO A 108 -5.38 -11.07 11.04
C PRO A 108 -6.49 -11.39 10.03
N ASP A 109 -7.74 -11.05 10.32
CA ASP A 109 -8.84 -11.27 9.38
C ASP A 109 -8.73 -10.29 8.19
N PHE A 110 -8.32 -9.03 8.44
CA PHE A 110 -7.98 -8.10 7.37
C PHE A 110 -6.80 -8.62 6.53
N GLN A 111 -5.71 -9.08 7.16
CA GLN A 111 -4.57 -9.65 6.45
C GLN A 111 -5.00 -10.81 5.54
N ASN A 112 -5.81 -11.73 6.04
CA ASN A 112 -6.33 -12.85 5.26
C ASN A 112 -7.19 -12.39 4.08
N TYR A 113 -8.05 -11.40 4.31
CA TYR A 113 -8.89 -10.80 3.27
C TYR A 113 -8.05 -10.15 2.17
N PHE A 114 -7.04 -9.38 2.55
CA PHE A 114 -6.16 -8.69 1.64
C PHE A 114 -5.25 -9.66 0.86
N ILE A 115 -4.70 -10.70 1.52
CA ILE A 115 -3.93 -11.77 0.86
C ILE A 115 -4.77 -12.49 -0.19
N LYS A 116 -6.05 -12.75 0.09
CA LYS A 116 -6.95 -13.37 -0.89
C LYS A 116 -7.09 -12.51 -2.15
N TYR A 117 -7.18 -11.19 -1.99
CA TYR A 117 -7.20 -10.25 -3.12
C TYR A 117 -5.87 -10.27 -3.89
N LEU A 118 -4.72 -10.25 -3.20
CA LEU A 118 -3.42 -10.36 -3.86
C LEU A 118 -3.27 -11.66 -4.64
N ASN A 119 -3.71 -12.78 -4.06
CA ASN A 119 -3.68 -14.08 -4.73
C ASN A 119 -4.58 -14.12 -5.97
N GLN A 120 -5.72 -13.43 -5.93
CA GLN A 120 -6.55 -13.28 -7.13
C GLN A 120 -5.82 -12.51 -8.22
N CYS A 121 -5.16 -11.39 -7.89
CA CYS A 121 -4.34 -10.64 -8.85
C CYS A 121 -3.22 -11.52 -9.45
N ILE A 122 -2.55 -12.34 -8.62
CA ILE A 122 -1.50 -13.27 -9.07
C ILE A 122 -2.07 -14.35 -9.99
N ALA A 123 -3.25 -14.88 -9.68
CA ALA A 123 -3.92 -15.88 -10.51
C ALA A 123 -4.30 -15.31 -11.89
N ASP A 124 -4.63 -14.03 -11.95
CA ASP A 124 -4.97 -13.31 -13.18
C ASP A 124 -3.75 -12.78 -13.93
N GLY A 125 -2.54 -13.00 -13.41
CA GLY A 125 -1.30 -12.73 -14.12
C GLY A 125 -0.48 -11.54 -13.64
N ALA A 126 -0.78 -10.97 -12.46
CA ALA A 126 0.09 -9.95 -11.85
C ALA A 126 1.46 -10.53 -11.50
N ASP A 127 2.53 -9.78 -11.81
CA ASP A 127 3.93 -10.14 -11.53
C ASP A 127 4.47 -9.47 -10.27
N GLY A 128 3.76 -8.48 -9.75
CA GLY A 128 4.21 -7.75 -8.58
C GLY A 128 3.18 -6.75 -8.04
N PHE A 129 3.55 -6.13 -6.92
CA PHE A 129 2.73 -5.15 -6.23
C PHE A 129 3.52 -3.90 -5.86
N ARG A 130 2.90 -2.73 -6.07
CA ARG A 130 3.28 -1.47 -5.45
C ARG A 130 2.33 -1.22 -4.29
N TYR A 131 2.85 -1.14 -3.08
CA TYR A 131 2.05 -0.82 -1.89
C TYR A 131 2.04 0.69 -1.67
N ASP A 132 0.88 1.29 -1.93
CA ASP A 132 0.63 2.71 -1.68
C ASP A 132 0.77 3.04 -0.19
N THR A 133 1.29 4.24 0.11
CA THR A 133 1.42 4.74 1.49
C THR A 133 2.09 3.78 2.48
N ALA A 134 3.03 2.96 2.03
CA ALA A 134 3.68 1.93 2.86
C ALA A 134 4.29 2.48 4.16
N LYS A 135 4.74 3.74 4.17
CA LYS A 135 5.27 4.44 5.35
C LYS A 135 4.28 4.47 6.52
N HIS A 136 2.99 4.40 6.24
CA HIS A 136 1.91 4.48 7.23
C HIS A 136 1.47 3.12 7.77
N ILE A 137 2.10 2.03 7.32
CA ILE A 137 1.87 0.68 7.85
C ILE A 137 3.02 0.30 8.76
N ALA A 138 2.71 -0.22 9.93
CA ALA A 138 3.67 -0.51 10.98
C ALA A 138 4.74 -1.53 10.56
N LEU A 139 5.98 -1.26 10.94
CA LEU A 139 7.06 -2.24 10.96
C LEU A 139 7.01 -3.06 12.25
N SER A 140 7.66 -4.22 12.26
CA SER A 140 7.58 -5.18 13.37
C SER A 140 8.01 -4.65 14.74
N ASP A 141 8.82 -3.60 14.77
CA ASP A 141 9.35 -2.94 15.97
C ASP A 141 8.69 -1.58 16.25
N ASP A 142 7.72 -1.16 15.45
CA ASP A 142 6.95 0.06 15.73
C ASP A 142 6.06 -0.11 16.98
N PRO A 143 5.75 0.99 17.68
CA PRO A 143 4.79 0.97 18.77
C PRO A 143 3.42 0.44 18.31
N GLN A 144 2.75 -0.30 19.19
CA GLN A 144 1.44 -0.90 18.93
C GLN A 144 0.33 -0.13 19.65
N GLU A 145 -0.80 0.09 18.97
CA GLU A 145 -2.02 0.59 19.59
C GLU A 145 -2.69 -0.50 20.42
N ASP A 146 -2.63 -1.73 19.96
CA ASP A 146 -3.16 -2.91 20.64
C ASP A 146 -2.08 -3.99 20.80
N SER A 147 -1.60 -4.15 22.04
CA SER A 147 -0.53 -5.12 22.36
C SER A 147 -0.94 -6.60 22.20
N SER A 148 -2.22 -6.88 21.97
CA SER A 148 -2.71 -8.23 21.67
C SER A 148 -2.51 -8.63 20.21
N LEU A 149 -2.28 -7.67 19.32
CA LEU A 149 -2.01 -7.86 17.90
C LEU A 149 -0.51 -7.75 17.62
N LYS A 150 -0.09 -8.14 16.42
CA LYS A 150 1.31 -8.10 15.99
C LYS A 150 1.45 -7.23 14.75
N ASN A 151 2.47 -6.37 14.73
CA ASN A 151 2.89 -5.64 13.55
C ASN A 151 3.57 -6.59 12.54
N ASN A 152 2.81 -7.46 11.91
CA ASN A 152 3.31 -8.50 10.98
C ASN A 152 2.66 -8.44 9.60
N PHE A 153 2.05 -7.33 9.25
CA PHE A 153 1.42 -7.14 7.94
C PHE A 153 2.41 -7.43 6.81
N TRP A 154 3.59 -6.82 6.84
CA TRP A 154 4.59 -6.98 5.78
C TRP A 154 5.05 -8.43 5.63
N GLU A 155 5.36 -9.10 6.74
CA GLU A 155 5.68 -10.54 6.70
C GLU A 155 4.54 -11.34 6.05
N SER A 156 3.29 -11.03 6.42
CA SER A 156 2.13 -11.74 5.90
C SER A 156 1.97 -11.56 4.38
N VAL A 157 2.03 -10.33 3.87
CA VAL A 157 1.78 -10.04 2.45
C VAL A 157 2.98 -10.35 1.55
N THR A 158 4.18 -10.53 2.11
CA THR A 158 5.37 -10.90 1.32
C THR A 158 5.69 -12.38 1.34
N THR A 159 5.18 -13.14 2.33
CA THR A 159 5.52 -14.57 2.48
C THR A 159 4.35 -15.52 2.35
N LYS A 160 3.10 -15.05 2.57
CA LYS A 160 1.90 -15.91 2.57
C LYS A 160 1.05 -15.81 1.30
N ILE A 161 1.48 -15.00 0.33
CA ILE A 161 0.85 -14.93 -0.99
C ILE A 161 1.33 -16.08 -1.87
N ASP A 162 0.54 -16.41 -2.88
CA ASP A 162 0.92 -17.38 -3.89
C ASP A 162 2.18 -16.92 -4.64
N LYS A 163 3.07 -17.86 -4.97
CA LYS A 163 4.31 -17.57 -5.70
C LYS A 163 5.19 -16.49 -5.05
N ALA A 164 5.18 -16.35 -3.73
CA ALA A 164 5.87 -15.28 -2.98
C ALA A 164 7.32 -15.05 -3.43
N ASP A 165 8.07 -16.12 -3.71
CA ASP A 165 9.49 -16.05 -4.15
C ASP A 165 9.69 -15.42 -5.54
N SER A 166 8.65 -15.28 -6.34
CA SER A 166 8.69 -14.75 -7.71
C SER A 166 7.95 -13.43 -7.89
N ILE A 167 7.19 -13.00 -6.89
CA ILE A 167 6.44 -11.74 -6.94
C ILE A 167 7.35 -10.57 -6.57
N PHE A 168 7.38 -9.55 -7.44
CA PHE A 168 8.11 -8.32 -7.17
C PHE A 168 7.29 -7.40 -6.27
N ASN A 169 7.86 -7.00 -5.13
CA ASN A 169 7.19 -6.11 -4.17
C ASN A 169 7.99 -4.83 -3.96
N TYR A 170 7.33 -3.68 -3.95
CA TYR A 170 7.91 -2.45 -3.45
C TYR A 170 6.89 -1.55 -2.75
N GLY A 171 7.34 -0.82 -1.75
CA GLY A 171 6.51 0.11 -0.99
C GLY A 171 6.74 1.56 -1.41
N GLU A 172 5.66 2.34 -1.45
CA GLU A 172 5.79 3.79 -1.53
C GLU A 172 6.15 4.33 -0.15
N VAL A 173 7.41 4.69 0.02
CA VAL A 173 7.89 5.41 1.21
C VAL A 173 8.26 6.81 0.76
N LEU A 174 7.34 7.78 0.96
CA LEU A 174 7.63 9.19 0.69
C LEU A 174 8.60 9.68 1.74
N GLN A 175 9.79 10.03 1.28
CA GLN A 175 10.91 10.33 2.13
C GLN A 175 10.89 11.76 2.64
N GLY A 176 11.22 11.91 3.86
CA GLY A 176 11.62 13.05 4.61
C GLY A 176 12.66 12.59 5.61
N ASP A 177 12.95 13.33 6.64
CA ASP A 177 13.85 12.88 7.69
C ASP A 177 13.25 11.69 8.46
N ASN A 178 14.02 10.65 8.72
CA ASN A 178 13.65 9.47 9.52
C ASN A 178 12.58 8.53 8.91
N ASP A 179 12.56 8.35 7.62
CA ASP A 179 11.54 7.53 6.95
C ASP A 179 11.73 6.03 7.06
N ARG A 180 12.75 5.60 7.78
CA ARG A 180 13.03 4.17 7.99
C ARG A 180 13.09 3.37 6.68
N VAL A 181 13.58 4.00 5.58
CA VAL A 181 13.64 3.41 4.24
C VAL A 181 14.34 2.05 4.25
N ALA A 182 15.48 1.94 4.95
CA ALA A 182 16.24 0.69 5.05
C ALA A 182 15.46 -0.44 5.73
N ASP A 183 14.60 -0.10 6.71
CA ASP A 183 13.78 -1.09 7.41
C ASP A 183 12.59 -1.52 6.54
N TYR A 184 11.98 -0.60 5.79
CA TYR A 184 10.97 -0.93 4.80
C TYR A 184 11.53 -1.78 3.64
N ILE A 185 12.77 -1.51 3.18
CA ILE A 185 13.43 -2.38 2.20
C ILE A 185 13.59 -3.80 2.74
N LYS A 186 13.98 -3.96 4.01
CA LYS A 186 14.07 -5.29 4.64
C LYS A 186 12.72 -5.99 4.74
N ALA A 187 11.65 -5.23 5.01
CA ALA A 187 10.30 -5.77 5.22
C ALA A 187 9.60 -6.12 3.91
N ILE A 188 9.79 -5.33 2.84
CA ILE A 188 9.03 -5.41 1.59
C ILE A 188 9.88 -5.95 0.43
N GLY A 189 11.20 -5.70 0.46
CA GLY A 189 12.13 -5.99 -0.62
C GLY A 189 12.65 -4.72 -1.31
N HIS A 190 11.78 -3.79 -1.69
CA HIS A 190 12.14 -2.54 -2.36
C HIS A 190 11.25 -1.39 -1.89
N THR A 191 11.71 -0.15 -2.11
CA THR A 191 10.93 1.07 -1.88
C THR A 191 11.13 2.08 -3.00
N THR A 192 10.26 3.08 -3.07
CA THR A 192 10.48 4.26 -3.91
C THR A 192 11.72 5.03 -3.46
N ALA A 193 12.43 5.62 -4.43
CA ALA A 193 13.62 6.46 -4.20
C ALA A 193 13.28 7.94 -4.40
N SER A 194 12.29 8.47 -3.68
CA SER A 194 11.76 9.82 -3.91
C SER A 194 12.75 10.93 -3.57
N SER A 195 13.54 10.79 -2.49
CA SER A 195 14.61 11.75 -2.15
C SER A 195 15.69 11.79 -3.21
N TYR A 196 16.16 10.62 -3.68
CA TYR A 196 17.11 10.52 -4.79
C TYR A 196 16.58 11.22 -6.05
N GLY A 197 15.33 10.92 -6.42
CA GLY A 197 14.69 11.55 -7.58
C GLY A 197 14.56 13.08 -7.44
N SER A 198 14.27 13.59 -6.24
CA SER A 198 14.23 15.02 -5.95
C SER A 198 15.61 15.68 -6.06
N ALA A 199 16.62 15.08 -5.49
CA ALA A 199 18.00 15.58 -5.56
C ALA A 199 18.54 15.55 -7.00
N LEU A 200 18.26 14.50 -7.76
CA LEU A 200 18.62 14.41 -9.16
C LEU A 200 17.98 15.54 -9.98
N ARG A 201 16.66 15.77 -9.84
CA ARG A 201 15.96 16.87 -10.51
C ARG A 201 16.52 18.23 -10.13
N SER A 202 16.78 18.45 -8.84
CA SER A 202 17.38 19.69 -8.35
C SER A 202 18.77 19.93 -8.92
N SER A 203 19.61 18.90 -8.93
CA SER A 203 20.98 18.97 -9.47
C SER A 203 20.98 19.26 -10.97
N LEU A 204 20.08 18.63 -11.73
CA LEU A 204 19.92 18.90 -13.17
C LEU A 204 19.43 20.32 -13.43
N SER A 205 18.41 20.79 -12.68
CA SER A 205 17.84 22.13 -12.89
C SER A 205 18.81 23.26 -12.53
N THR A 206 19.73 23.02 -11.59
CA THR A 206 20.73 24.01 -11.15
C THR A 206 22.07 23.85 -11.88
N GLY A 207 22.22 22.87 -12.77
CA GLY A 207 23.47 22.56 -13.46
C GLY A 207 24.60 22.04 -12.54
N LYS A 208 24.25 21.60 -11.32
CA LYS A 208 25.19 21.11 -10.29
C LYS A 208 25.21 19.60 -10.17
N LEU A 209 24.88 18.89 -11.25
CA LEU A 209 24.98 17.43 -11.25
C LEU A 209 26.44 17.00 -11.20
N ASN A 210 26.85 16.37 -10.11
CA ASN A 210 28.14 15.68 -9.99
C ASN A 210 27.97 14.38 -9.20
N ALA A 211 28.94 13.49 -9.30
CA ALA A 211 28.90 12.18 -8.66
C ALA A 211 28.89 12.28 -7.11
N GLU A 212 29.54 13.29 -6.56
CA GLU A 212 29.63 13.52 -5.11
C GLU A 212 28.25 13.85 -4.52
N ASN A 213 27.48 14.73 -5.18
CA ASN A 213 26.13 15.09 -4.74
C ASN A 213 25.11 13.94 -4.86
N LEU A 214 25.42 12.92 -5.64
CA LEU A 214 24.55 11.72 -5.81
C LEU A 214 24.94 10.57 -4.90
N SER A 215 26.20 10.53 -4.42
CA SER A 215 26.70 9.46 -3.56
C SER A 215 26.26 9.62 -2.09
N ASP A 216 25.86 10.84 -1.70
CA ASP A 216 25.46 11.17 -0.33
C ASP A 216 23.94 10.97 -0.09
N LEU A 217 23.22 10.45 -1.09
CA LEU A 217 21.79 10.15 -1.05
C LEU A 217 21.52 8.67 -0.84
#